data_3fa99224f5f92876e75f5abdc030d5f1
#
_entry.id   3fa99224f5f92876e75f5abdc030d5f1
#
_cell.length_a   1.000
_cell.length_b   1.000
_cell.length_c   1.000
_cell.angle_alpha   90.00
_cell.angle_beta   90.00
_cell.angle_gamma   90.00
#
_symmetry.space_group_name_H-M   'P 1'
#
loop_
_entity.id
_entity.type
_entity.pdbx_description
1 polymer ?
#
loop_
_entity_poly.entity_id
_entity_poly.type
_entity_poly.pdbx_seq_one_letter_code
_entity_poly.pdbx_strand_id
1 'polypeptide(L)'
;MWDHGSVMTSTPPTRRRTGQGRGRRRDTLATRNVPTIIGILTVTVLAAAAIVAWWLPGSRWSVGPVVAVASFLLAIGWPTLARLHMRWLAQAVLALGGALTPMGVAYWKNLDIAVPLTGITLVALVAATILDAPAPRDHSVGRTSEHWGSTALSAALASSVTCLLIVTSGSMWVSLTVHERWSGIVPMAALMAVIGAASARFGRSAKAGVAFAMIAGLVAGLVVASIAWFLGQTSDLLPVVFPFIAKRFGEFAAFLTLGGVTGFGVGFAVSVVDALLGERASSAELANILGRGAAKFLVAALPVYAMIRIGGI
;
A
#
# COMPACT_ATOMS: atom_id res chain seq x y z
N MET A 1 9.28 40.97 -63.58
CA MET A 1 7.84 41.12 -63.56
C MET A 1 7.36 40.35 -62.30
N TRP A 2 7.29 41.07 -61.19
CA TRP A 2 6.99 40.51 -59.86
C TRP A 2 5.60 40.90 -59.45
N ASP A 3 4.71 39.93 -59.22
CA ASP A 3 3.34 40.17 -58.89
C ASP A 3 3.22 40.09 -57.33
N HIS A 4 2.80 41.18 -56.73
CA HIS A 4 2.61 41.34 -55.31
C HIS A 4 1.21 40.83 -54.90
N GLY A 5 1.12 39.60 -54.37
CA GLY A 5 -0.07 39.05 -53.77
C GLY A 5 -0.30 39.67 -52.37
N SER A 6 -1.37 40.39 -52.22
CA SER A 6 -1.87 41.03 -50.97
C SER A 6 -2.24 40.00 -49.92
N VAL A 7 -1.55 40.05 -48.77
CA VAL A 7 -1.88 39.28 -47.54
C VAL A 7 -3.07 39.95 -46.86
N MET A 8 -4.25 39.30 -46.91
CA MET A 8 -5.39 39.64 -46.06
C MET A 8 -5.13 39.15 -44.63
N THR A 9 -4.87 40.07 -43.73
CA THR A 9 -4.84 39.80 -42.27
C THR A 9 -6.26 39.74 -41.75
N SER A 10 -6.78 38.52 -41.53
CA SER A 10 -8.02 38.28 -40.83
C SER A 10 -7.82 38.37 -39.32
N THR A 11 -8.29 39.39 -38.69
CA THR A 11 -8.37 39.59 -37.21
C THR A 11 -9.30 38.53 -36.60
N PRO A 12 -8.84 37.73 -35.60
CA PRO A 12 -9.72 36.78 -34.97
C PRO A 12 -10.72 37.47 -34.04
N PRO A 13 -11.98 36.99 -33.98
CA PRO A 13 -13.01 37.59 -33.13
C PRO A 13 -12.69 37.43 -31.64
N THR A 14 -12.67 38.54 -30.92
CA THR A 14 -12.53 38.60 -29.45
C THR A 14 -13.70 37.89 -28.79
N ARG A 15 -13.44 36.64 -28.32
CA ARG A 15 -14.42 35.85 -27.58
C ARG A 15 -14.59 36.44 -26.18
N ARG A 16 -15.71 37.17 -25.98
CA ARG A 16 -16.19 37.63 -24.67
C ARG A 16 -16.30 36.43 -23.72
N ARG A 17 -15.36 36.32 -22.78
CA ARG A 17 -15.45 35.41 -21.63
C ARG A 17 -16.50 35.97 -20.64
N THR A 18 -17.74 35.57 -20.83
CA THR A 18 -18.81 35.81 -19.85
C THR A 18 -18.55 34.96 -18.59
N GLY A 19 -18.70 35.61 -17.45
CA GLY A 19 -18.31 35.16 -16.11
C GLY A 19 -19.06 33.95 -15.53
N GLN A 20 -18.75 32.76 -16.02
CA GLN A 20 -19.27 31.47 -15.50
C GLN A 20 -18.30 30.73 -14.56
N GLY A 21 -17.31 31.45 -13.98
CA GLY A 21 -16.16 30.82 -13.31
C GLY A 21 -16.26 30.55 -11.80
N ARG A 22 -17.24 31.07 -11.07
CA ARG A 22 -17.23 30.99 -9.58
C ARG A 22 -18.03 29.83 -8.95
N GLY A 23 -19.07 29.32 -9.61
CA GLY A 23 -19.86 28.19 -9.09
C GLY A 23 -19.17 26.85 -9.22
N ARG A 24 -18.46 26.60 -10.34
CA ARG A 24 -17.83 25.32 -10.66
C ARG A 24 -16.63 24.92 -9.79
N ARG A 25 -16.02 25.88 -9.06
CA ARG A 25 -14.82 25.59 -8.21
C ARG A 25 -15.17 24.94 -6.87
N ARG A 26 -16.37 25.15 -6.32
CA ARG A 26 -16.77 24.56 -5.02
C ARG A 26 -17.16 23.10 -5.15
N ASP A 27 -17.86 22.74 -6.23
CA ASP A 27 -18.30 21.36 -6.45
C ASP A 27 -17.13 20.42 -6.78
N THR A 28 -16.05 20.93 -7.42
CA THR A 28 -14.84 20.15 -7.74
C THR A 28 -13.98 19.83 -6.53
N LEU A 29 -14.00 20.62 -5.47
CA LEU A 29 -13.22 20.36 -4.24
C LEU A 29 -13.91 19.30 -3.36
N ALA A 30 -15.23 19.29 -3.29
CA ALA A 30 -15.97 18.28 -2.52
C ALA A 30 -15.83 16.89 -3.15
N THR A 31 -15.96 16.77 -4.47
CA THR A 31 -15.81 15.49 -5.19
C THR A 31 -14.37 14.96 -5.17
N ARG A 32 -13.37 15.82 -5.05
CA ARG A 32 -11.95 15.41 -5.01
C ARG A 32 -11.54 14.80 -3.66
N ASN A 33 -12.23 15.12 -2.57
CA ASN A 33 -11.88 14.62 -1.22
C ASN A 33 -12.48 13.25 -0.90
N VAL A 34 -13.59 12.87 -1.53
CA VAL A 34 -14.30 11.60 -1.25
C VAL A 34 -13.41 10.37 -1.43
N PRO A 35 -12.68 10.18 -2.54
CA PRO A 35 -11.81 9.00 -2.72
C PRO A 35 -10.74 8.88 -1.65
N THR A 36 -10.15 10.02 -1.23
CA THR A 36 -9.12 10.02 -0.20
C THR A 36 -9.68 9.61 1.17
N ILE A 37 -10.88 10.11 1.51
CA ILE A 37 -11.54 9.77 2.77
C ILE A 37 -11.89 8.28 2.81
N ILE A 38 -12.43 7.71 1.73
CA ILE A 38 -12.74 6.28 1.66
C ILE A 38 -11.47 5.45 1.78
N GLY A 39 -10.38 5.84 1.13
CA GLY A 39 -9.08 5.15 1.25
C GLY A 39 -8.55 5.15 2.69
N ILE A 40 -8.63 6.26 3.40
CA ILE A 40 -8.26 6.35 4.83
C ILE A 40 -9.20 5.47 5.68
N LEU A 41 -10.50 5.52 5.40
CA LEU A 41 -11.48 4.69 6.09
C LEU A 41 -11.18 3.20 5.91
N THR A 42 -10.77 2.77 4.71
CA THR A 42 -10.34 1.38 4.45
C THR A 42 -9.16 0.98 5.32
N VAL A 43 -8.11 1.82 5.40
CA VAL A 43 -6.98 1.56 6.29
C VAL A 43 -7.46 1.48 7.75
N THR A 44 -8.32 2.39 8.16
CA THR A 44 -8.86 2.44 9.54
C THR A 44 -9.66 1.18 9.88
N VAL A 45 -10.53 0.73 8.97
CA VAL A 45 -11.33 -0.49 9.18
C VAL A 45 -10.43 -1.72 9.26
N LEU A 46 -9.45 -1.86 8.36
CA LEU A 46 -8.50 -2.98 8.39
C LEU A 46 -7.63 -2.95 9.65
N ALA A 47 -7.17 -1.77 10.06
CA ALA A 47 -6.40 -1.59 11.29
C ALA A 47 -7.23 -1.94 12.53
N ALA A 48 -8.48 -1.46 12.61
CA ALA A 48 -9.40 -1.80 13.69
C ALA A 48 -9.69 -3.31 13.73
N ALA A 49 -9.92 -3.93 12.56
CA ALA A 49 -10.10 -5.37 12.46
C ALA A 49 -8.86 -6.14 12.93
N ALA A 50 -7.65 -5.69 12.61
CA ALA A 50 -6.41 -6.30 13.07
C ALA A 50 -6.21 -6.15 14.58
N ILE A 51 -6.57 -5.00 15.17
CA ILE A 51 -6.54 -4.78 16.63
C ILE A 51 -7.55 -5.69 17.33
N VAL A 52 -8.78 -5.76 16.84
CA VAL A 52 -9.80 -6.67 17.40
C VAL A 52 -9.36 -8.13 17.28
N ALA A 53 -8.84 -8.51 16.10
CA ALA A 53 -8.32 -9.86 15.86
C ALA A 53 -7.15 -10.21 16.81
N TRP A 54 -6.30 -9.24 17.13
CA TRP A 54 -5.21 -9.44 18.09
C TRP A 54 -5.71 -9.74 19.52
N TRP A 55 -6.83 -9.14 19.92
CA TRP A 55 -7.45 -9.40 21.24
C TRP A 55 -8.08 -10.79 21.35
N LEU A 56 -8.38 -11.44 20.24
CA LEU A 56 -9.02 -12.76 20.25
C LEU A 56 -8.02 -13.86 20.61
N PRO A 57 -8.45 -14.92 21.31
CA PRO A 57 -7.60 -16.07 21.58
C PRO A 57 -7.13 -16.69 20.24
N GLY A 58 -5.83 -16.97 20.16
CA GLY A 58 -5.24 -17.45 18.92
C GLY A 58 -5.05 -16.35 17.85
N SER A 59 -4.59 -15.17 18.26
CA SER A 59 -4.44 -13.95 17.45
C SER A 59 -3.88 -14.17 16.03
N ARG A 60 -2.95 -15.12 15.84
CA ARG A 60 -2.40 -15.48 14.52
C ARG A 60 -3.48 -15.96 13.52
N TRP A 61 -4.46 -16.76 14.03
CA TRP A 61 -5.56 -17.27 13.22
C TRP A 61 -6.61 -16.19 12.94
N SER A 62 -6.73 -15.21 13.80
CA SER A 62 -7.67 -14.11 13.65
C SER A 62 -7.14 -12.99 12.78
N VAL A 63 -5.83 -12.69 12.85
CA VAL A 63 -5.19 -11.66 12.00
C VAL A 63 -4.99 -12.16 10.56
N GLY A 64 -4.75 -13.47 10.35
CA GLY A 64 -4.60 -14.06 9.02
C GLY A 64 -5.76 -13.71 8.06
N PRO A 65 -7.03 -13.94 8.41
CA PRO A 65 -8.19 -13.55 7.60
C PRO A 65 -8.26 -12.05 7.30
N VAL A 66 -7.89 -11.18 8.24
CA VAL A 66 -7.88 -9.72 8.00
C VAL A 66 -6.89 -9.38 6.89
N VAL A 67 -5.69 -9.98 6.95
CA VAL A 67 -4.66 -9.80 5.92
C VAL A 67 -5.12 -10.42 4.59
N ALA A 68 -5.78 -11.58 4.61
CA ALA A 68 -6.33 -12.22 3.43
C ALA A 68 -7.40 -11.34 2.76
N VAL A 69 -8.30 -10.73 3.53
CA VAL A 69 -9.30 -9.77 3.02
C VAL A 69 -8.62 -8.54 2.43
N ALA A 70 -7.61 -7.98 3.09
CA ALA A 70 -6.85 -6.85 2.55
C ALA A 70 -6.15 -7.21 1.22
N SER A 71 -5.57 -8.40 1.12
CA SER A 71 -4.94 -8.92 -0.10
C SER A 71 -5.96 -9.12 -1.23
N PHE A 72 -7.15 -9.60 -0.90
CA PHE A 72 -8.25 -9.75 -1.85
C PHE A 72 -8.74 -8.40 -2.38
N LEU A 73 -8.94 -7.41 -1.49
CA LEU A 73 -9.31 -6.05 -1.89
C LEU A 73 -8.26 -5.42 -2.81
N LEU A 74 -6.98 -5.65 -2.50
CA LEU A 74 -5.89 -5.19 -3.35
C LEU A 74 -5.92 -5.88 -4.72
N ALA A 75 -6.07 -7.20 -4.78
CA ALA A 75 -6.11 -7.95 -6.03
C ALA A 75 -7.25 -7.51 -6.96
N ILE A 76 -8.43 -7.24 -6.40
CA ILE A 76 -9.58 -6.70 -7.18
C ILE A 76 -9.30 -5.27 -7.66
N GLY A 77 -8.72 -4.42 -6.82
CA GLY A 77 -8.43 -3.03 -7.17
C GLY A 77 -7.20 -2.86 -8.08
N TRP A 78 -6.33 -3.87 -8.15
CA TRP A 78 -5.02 -3.75 -8.79
C TRP A 78 -5.07 -3.40 -10.28
N PRO A 79 -5.93 -4.02 -11.13
CA PRO A 79 -5.97 -3.69 -12.56
C PRO A 79 -6.31 -2.22 -12.81
N THR A 80 -7.23 -1.67 -12.03
CA THR A 80 -7.61 -0.25 -12.13
C THR A 80 -6.52 0.67 -11.59
N LEU A 81 -5.82 0.26 -10.51
CA LEU A 81 -4.68 0.96 -9.94
C LEU A 81 -3.48 0.99 -10.90
N ALA A 82 -3.16 -0.14 -11.50
CA ALA A 82 -2.04 -0.28 -12.42
C ALA A 82 -2.38 0.17 -13.85
N ARG A 83 -3.65 0.47 -14.14
CA ARG A 83 -4.19 0.77 -15.48
C ARG A 83 -3.87 -0.31 -16.51
N LEU A 84 -3.93 -1.55 -16.08
CA LEU A 84 -3.65 -2.71 -16.91
C LEU A 84 -4.92 -3.52 -17.13
N HIS A 85 -5.09 -4.00 -18.36
CA HIS A 85 -6.11 -5.00 -18.64
C HIS A 85 -5.61 -6.36 -18.14
N MET A 86 -5.89 -6.66 -16.87
CA MET A 86 -5.65 -7.99 -16.31
C MET A 86 -6.93 -8.81 -16.44
N ARG A 87 -6.80 -9.99 -17.01
CA ARG A 87 -7.94 -10.93 -17.10
C ARG A 87 -8.19 -11.58 -15.74
N TRP A 88 -9.37 -12.11 -15.57
CA TRP A 88 -9.85 -12.65 -14.31
C TRP A 88 -8.94 -13.75 -13.72
N LEU A 89 -8.24 -14.53 -14.57
CA LEU A 89 -7.37 -15.62 -14.14
C LEU A 89 -6.16 -15.10 -13.36
N ALA A 90 -5.48 -14.10 -13.88
CA ALA A 90 -4.34 -13.46 -13.18
C ALA A 90 -4.79 -12.78 -11.88
N GLN A 91 -5.98 -12.16 -11.85
CA GLN A 91 -6.56 -11.60 -10.62
C GLN A 91 -6.89 -12.68 -9.60
N ALA A 92 -7.47 -13.79 -10.04
CA ALA A 92 -7.78 -14.93 -9.17
C ALA A 92 -6.52 -15.53 -8.56
N VAL A 93 -5.45 -15.67 -9.33
CA VAL A 93 -4.14 -16.14 -8.82
C VAL A 93 -3.58 -15.19 -7.78
N LEU A 94 -3.63 -13.87 -8.01
CA LEU A 94 -3.20 -12.86 -7.05
C LEU A 94 -4.03 -12.90 -5.77
N ALA A 95 -5.35 -13.01 -5.89
CA ALA A 95 -6.26 -13.06 -4.75
C ALA A 95 -6.05 -14.33 -3.92
N LEU A 96 -5.94 -15.48 -4.57
CA LEU A 96 -5.71 -16.76 -3.90
C LEU A 96 -4.32 -16.81 -3.25
N GLY A 97 -3.27 -16.45 -3.99
CA GLY A 97 -1.92 -16.41 -3.43
C GLY A 97 -1.80 -15.43 -2.26
N GLY A 98 -2.48 -14.29 -2.38
CA GLY A 98 -2.55 -13.28 -1.32
C GLY A 98 -3.31 -13.74 -0.08
N ALA A 99 -4.30 -14.60 -0.22
CA ALA A 99 -5.02 -15.18 0.90
C ALA A 99 -4.28 -16.37 1.51
N LEU A 100 -3.70 -17.24 0.66
CA LEU A 100 -3.02 -18.45 1.11
C LEU A 100 -1.70 -18.17 1.84
N THR A 101 -0.95 -17.14 1.44
CA THR A 101 0.33 -16.82 2.05
C THR A 101 0.20 -16.45 3.54
N PRO A 102 -0.64 -15.51 3.99
CA PRO A 102 -0.81 -15.21 5.40
C PRO A 102 -1.42 -16.38 6.18
N MET A 103 -2.33 -17.13 5.58
CA MET A 103 -2.89 -18.33 6.20
C MET A 103 -1.86 -19.45 6.38
N GLY A 104 -0.96 -19.61 5.39
CA GLY A 104 0.19 -20.51 5.50
C GLY A 104 1.11 -20.12 6.65
N VAL A 105 1.46 -18.83 6.78
CA VAL A 105 2.28 -18.34 7.90
C VAL A 105 1.58 -18.59 9.24
N ALA A 106 0.27 -18.40 9.33
CA ALA A 106 -0.51 -18.71 10.54
C ALA A 106 -0.47 -20.20 10.90
N TYR A 107 -0.58 -21.07 9.88
CA TYR A 107 -0.60 -22.52 10.07
C TYR A 107 0.77 -23.06 10.51
N TRP A 108 1.82 -22.78 9.75
CA TRP A 108 3.16 -23.30 10.04
C TRP A 108 3.92 -22.51 11.11
N LYS A 109 3.39 -21.39 11.57
CA LYS A 109 4.03 -20.52 12.58
C LYS A 109 5.44 -20.05 12.16
N ASN A 110 5.68 -19.96 10.88
CA ASN A 110 6.96 -19.58 10.33
C ASN A 110 6.78 -18.70 9.09
N LEU A 111 7.47 -17.55 9.06
CA LEU A 111 7.44 -16.65 7.91
C LEU A 111 8.14 -17.25 6.69
N ASP A 112 9.12 -18.15 6.88
CA ASP A 112 9.88 -18.75 5.78
C ASP A 112 8.98 -19.46 4.78
N ILE A 113 7.82 -19.96 5.22
CA ILE A 113 6.81 -20.56 4.33
C ILE A 113 6.22 -19.56 3.34
N ALA A 114 6.28 -18.26 3.63
CA ALA A 114 5.83 -17.24 2.69
C ALA A 114 6.68 -17.22 1.41
N VAL A 115 7.97 -17.58 1.50
CA VAL A 115 8.89 -17.60 0.36
C VAL A 115 8.44 -18.60 -0.70
N PRO A 116 8.30 -19.92 -0.41
CA PRO A 116 7.83 -20.88 -1.39
C PRO A 116 6.41 -20.61 -1.86
N LEU A 117 5.49 -20.17 -0.99
CA LEU A 117 4.12 -19.83 -1.39
C LEU A 117 4.11 -18.64 -2.37
N THR A 118 4.93 -17.62 -2.11
CA THR A 118 5.10 -16.49 -3.03
C THR A 118 5.72 -16.93 -4.36
N GLY A 119 6.71 -17.83 -4.31
CA GLY A 119 7.33 -18.40 -5.51
C GLY A 119 6.32 -19.18 -6.37
N ILE A 120 5.51 -20.04 -5.75
CA ILE A 120 4.44 -20.77 -6.44
C ILE A 120 3.43 -19.80 -7.04
N THR A 121 3.00 -18.79 -6.27
CA THR A 121 2.07 -17.76 -6.74
C THR A 121 2.65 -16.99 -7.92
N LEU A 122 3.95 -16.66 -7.88
CA LEU A 122 4.64 -15.98 -8.98
C LEU A 122 4.64 -16.81 -10.25
N VAL A 123 4.98 -18.10 -10.15
CA VAL A 123 4.96 -19.03 -11.30
C VAL A 123 3.55 -19.15 -11.87
N ALA A 124 2.55 -19.34 -11.01
CA ALA A 124 1.15 -19.41 -11.42
C ALA A 124 0.67 -18.10 -12.09
N LEU A 125 1.13 -16.95 -11.57
CA LEU A 125 0.81 -15.63 -12.12
C LEU A 125 1.42 -15.42 -13.51
N VAL A 126 2.69 -15.82 -13.69
CA VAL A 126 3.36 -15.78 -15.01
C VAL A 126 2.60 -16.69 -15.99
N ALA A 127 2.28 -17.92 -15.58
CA ALA A 127 1.53 -18.84 -16.41
C ALA A 127 0.14 -18.27 -16.76
N ALA A 128 -0.60 -17.74 -15.78
CA ALA A 128 -1.89 -17.10 -16.01
C ALA A 128 -1.79 -15.92 -17.00
N THR A 129 -0.77 -15.09 -16.86
CA THR A 129 -0.55 -13.92 -17.74
C THR A 129 -0.25 -14.37 -19.17
N ILE A 130 0.52 -15.45 -19.35
CA ILE A 130 0.83 -16.02 -20.67
C ILE A 130 -0.41 -16.65 -21.29
N LEU A 131 -1.17 -17.42 -20.51
CA LEU A 131 -2.41 -18.08 -20.99
C LEU A 131 -3.49 -17.04 -21.35
N ASP A 132 -3.51 -15.94 -20.67
CA ASP A 132 -4.42 -14.83 -20.90
C ASP A 132 -3.96 -13.91 -22.03
N ALA A 133 -2.73 -14.09 -22.57
CA ALA A 133 -2.25 -13.28 -23.70
C ALA A 133 -3.19 -13.51 -24.90
N PRO A 134 -3.63 -12.43 -25.59
CA PRO A 134 -4.46 -12.59 -26.78
C PRO A 134 -3.68 -13.37 -27.83
N ALA A 135 -4.33 -14.41 -28.41
CA ALA A 135 -3.74 -15.14 -29.51
C ALA A 135 -3.30 -14.17 -30.62
N PRO A 136 -2.15 -14.42 -31.25
CA PRO A 136 -1.68 -13.57 -32.35
C PRO A 136 -2.78 -13.57 -33.44
N ARG A 137 -3.43 -12.42 -33.61
CA ARG A 137 -4.37 -12.22 -34.70
C ARG A 137 -3.57 -12.17 -35.98
N ASP A 138 -4.05 -12.87 -37.00
CA ASP A 138 -3.45 -13.03 -38.30
C ASP A 138 -2.68 -11.82 -38.84
N HIS A 139 -1.46 -12.10 -39.29
CA HIS A 139 -0.40 -11.18 -39.67
C HIS A 139 -0.69 -10.42 -40.97
N SER A 140 -1.67 -9.54 -41.00
CA SER A 140 -1.87 -8.69 -42.16
C SER A 140 -1.48 -7.21 -42.01
N VAL A 141 -1.03 -6.80 -40.83
CA VAL A 141 -0.66 -5.39 -40.62
C VAL A 141 0.69 -5.26 -39.90
N GLY A 142 1.70 -4.92 -40.61
CA GLY A 142 2.95 -4.22 -40.33
C GLY A 142 3.72 -4.47 -39.02
N ARG A 143 5.04 -4.63 -39.15
CA ARG A 143 6.10 -4.82 -38.11
C ARG A 143 6.03 -3.99 -36.82
N THR A 144 5.12 -3.03 -36.70
CA THR A 144 4.92 -2.19 -35.50
C THR A 144 4.12 -2.84 -34.40
N SER A 145 3.33 -3.90 -34.70
CA SER A 145 2.44 -4.54 -33.73
C SER A 145 3.16 -5.48 -32.73
N GLU A 146 4.26 -6.11 -33.14
CA GLU A 146 5.01 -7.03 -32.27
C GLU A 146 5.70 -6.34 -31.10
N HIS A 147 6.21 -5.12 -31.35
CA HIS A 147 6.91 -4.35 -30.30
C HIS A 147 5.95 -3.86 -29.20
N TRP A 148 4.71 -3.52 -29.56
CA TRP A 148 3.67 -3.12 -28.59
C TRP A 148 3.17 -4.29 -27.75
N GLY A 149 3.10 -5.50 -28.29
CA GLY A 149 2.69 -6.70 -27.55
C GLY A 149 3.68 -7.07 -26.45
N SER A 150 4.98 -7.03 -26.72
CA SER A 150 6.03 -7.40 -25.75
C SER A 150 6.16 -6.38 -24.62
N THR A 151 6.02 -5.08 -24.90
CA THR A 151 6.07 -4.03 -23.87
C THR A 151 4.85 -4.06 -22.94
N ALA A 152 3.66 -4.35 -23.46
CA ALA A 152 2.45 -4.50 -22.67
C ALA A 152 2.52 -5.71 -21.72
N LEU A 153 3.05 -6.85 -22.21
CA LEU A 153 3.23 -8.05 -21.40
C LEU A 153 4.25 -7.83 -20.28
N SER A 154 5.40 -7.22 -20.60
CA SER A 154 6.43 -6.92 -19.58
C SER A 154 5.94 -5.94 -18.52
N ALA A 155 5.15 -4.93 -18.90
CA ALA A 155 4.52 -4.01 -17.96
C ALA A 155 3.49 -4.71 -17.07
N ALA A 156 2.68 -5.61 -17.63
CA ALA A 156 1.72 -6.41 -16.88
C ALA A 156 2.41 -7.32 -15.86
N LEU A 157 3.48 -8.01 -16.26
CA LEU A 157 4.27 -8.86 -15.37
C LEU A 157 4.95 -8.05 -14.26
N ALA A 158 5.62 -6.95 -14.59
CA ALA A 158 6.27 -6.09 -13.59
C ALA A 158 5.27 -5.55 -12.57
N SER A 159 4.10 -5.11 -13.03
CA SER A 159 3.02 -4.65 -12.16
C SER A 159 2.47 -5.77 -11.27
N SER A 160 2.29 -6.96 -11.81
CA SER A 160 1.80 -8.12 -11.07
C SER A 160 2.79 -8.57 -9.98
N VAL A 161 4.09 -8.53 -10.27
CA VAL A 161 5.16 -8.77 -9.28
C VAL A 161 5.11 -7.72 -8.17
N THR A 162 4.89 -6.45 -8.51
CA THR A 162 4.75 -5.38 -7.51
C THR A 162 3.54 -5.64 -6.59
N CYS A 163 2.39 -6.02 -7.15
CA CYS A 163 1.23 -6.41 -6.37
C CYS A 163 1.53 -7.58 -5.42
N LEU A 164 2.19 -8.63 -5.95
CA LEU A 164 2.57 -9.80 -5.18
C LEU A 164 3.51 -9.45 -4.02
N LEU A 165 4.48 -8.54 -4.22
CA LEU A 165 5.36 -8.06 -3.15
C LEU A 165 4.59 -7.32 -2.05
N ILE A 166 3.61 -6.49 -2.42
CA ILE A 166 2.74 -5.80 -1.45
C ILE A 166 1.91 -6.81 -0.66
N VAL A 167 1.34 -7.79 -1.33
CA VAL A 167 0.55 -8.85 -0.70
C VAL A 167 1.40 -9.68 0.25
N THR A 168 2.60 -10.08 -0.18
CA THR A 168 3.53 -10.86 0.65
C THR A 168 3.97 -10.08 1.90
N SER A 169 4.19 -8.75 1.77
CA SER A 169 4.51 -7.91 2.92
C SER A 169 3.41 -7.95 3.99
N GLY A 170 2.15 -8.12 3.58
CA GLY A 170 1.03 -8.30 4.50
C GLY A 170 1.15 -9.54 5.40
N SER A 171 1.82 -10.61 4.95
CA SER A 171 2.03 -11.81 5.77
C SER A 171 2.88 -11.55 7.02
N MET A 172 3.63 -10.45 7.02
CA MET A 172 4.41 -10.02 8.19
C MET A 172 3.51 -9.64 9.36
N TRP A 173 2.28 -9.13 9.12
CA TRP A 173 1.30 -8.92 10.19
C TRP A 173 1.01 -10.20 10.98
N VAL A 174 0.84 -11.32 10.26
CA VAL A 174 0.61 -12.63 10.89
C VAL A 174 1.86 -13.09 11.62
N SER A 175 3.04 -12.92 11.01
CA SER A 175 4.30 -13.30 11.64
C SER A 175 4.55 -12.60 12.96
N LEU A 176 4.14 -11.32 13.09
CA LEU A 176 4.22 -10.58 14.35
C LEU A 176 3.35 -11.20 15.46
N THR A 177 2.28 -11.92 15.12
CA THR A 177 1.41 -12.59 16.07
C THR A 177 1.80 -14.04 16.38
N VAL A 178 2.71 -14.61 15.61
CA VAL A 178 3.23 -15.97 15.85
C VAL A 178 4.04 -16.04 17.14
N HIS A 179 4.81 -14.99 17.42
CA HIS A 179 5.59 -14.87 18.64
C HIS A 179 4.86 -13.99 19.64
N GLU A 180 4.44 -14.56 20.76
CA GLU A 180 3.69 -13.84 21.81
C GLU A 180 4.38 -12.55 22.26
N ARG A 181 5.72 -12.59 22.38
CA ARG A 181 6.55 -11.42 22.75
C ARG A 181 6.43 -10.24 21.80
N TRP A 182 6.11 -10.48 20.52
CA TRP A 182 6.03 -9.43 19.50
C TRP A 182 4.60 -8.99 19.20
N SER A 183 3.64 -9.75 19.68
CA SER A 183 2.23 -9.53 19.32
C SER A 183 1.71 -8.15 19.73
N GLY A 184 2.21 -7.60 20.84
CA GLY A 184 1.82 -6.27 21.34
C GLY A 184 2.16 -5.10 20.40
N ILE A 185 3.05 -5.31 19.40
CA ILE A 185 3.35 -4.26 18.43
C ILE A 185 2.28 -4.12 17.33
N VAL A 186 1.44 -5.14 17.13
CA VAL A 186 0.40 -5.12 16.09
C VAL A 186 -0.58 -3.95 16.27
N PRO A 187 -1.20 -3.73 17.44
CA PRO A 187 -2.09 -2.58 17.62
C PRO A 187 -1.36 -1.24 17.48
N MET A 188 -0.10 -1.16 17.94
CA MET A 188 0.71 0.04 17.79
C MET A 188 0.94 0.37 16.31
N ALA A 189 1.40 -0.61 15.54
CA ALA A 189 1.68 -0.46 14.12
C ALA A 189 0.40 -0.16 13.31
N ALA A 190 -0.72 -0.77 13.66
CA ALA A 190 -2.01 -0.51 13.03
C ALA A 190 -2.44 0.96 13.23
N LEU A 191 -2.28 1.51 14.42
CA LEU A 191 -2.54 2.94 14.70
C LEU A 191 -1.60 3.86 13.91
N MET A 192 -0.31 3.53 13.87
CA MET A 192 0.68 4.28 13.07
C MET A 192 0.33 4.29 11.58
N ALA A 193 -0.17 3.16 11.03
CA ALA A 193 -0.59 3.07 9.64
C ALA A 193 -1.79 3.99 9.34
N VAL A 194 -2.76 4.08 10.24
CA VAL A 194 -3.90 5.00 10.12
C VAL A 194 -3.44 6.45 10.14
N ILE A 195 -2.59 6.82 11.10
CA ILE A 195 -2.10 8.20 11.23
C ILE A 195 -1.23 8.57 10.02
N GLY A 196 -0.33 7.68 9.57
CA GLY A 196 0.47 7.87 8.36
C GLY A 196 -0.40 8.05 7.11
N ALA A 197 -1.43 7.23 6.94
CA ALA A 197 -2.36 7.35 5.82
C ALA A 197 -3.18 8.64 5.86
N ALA A 198 -3.60 9.09 7.04
CA ALA A 198 -4.34 10.32 7.20
C ALA A 198 -3.48 11.57 6.99
N SER A 199 -2.23 11.54 7.46
CA SER A 199 -1.32 12.69 7.40
C SER A 199 -0.79 12.97 5.99
N ALA A 200 -0.65 11.97 5.15
CA ALA A 200 -0.21 12.12 3.75
C ALA A 200 -1.07 13.11 2.95
N ARG A 201 -2.34 13.28 3.32
CA ARG A 201 -3.28 14.23 2.66
C ARG A 201 -2.96 15.71 2.90
N PHE A 202 -2.20 16.04 3.96
CA PHE A 202 -1.91 17.44 4.28
C PHE A 202 -0.78 18.02 3.41
N GLY A 203 -0.04 17.19 2.67
CA GLY A 203 0.97 17.64 1.73
C GLY A 203 0.37 18.31 0.50
N ARG A 204 0.83 19.55 0.18
CA ARG A 204 0.44 20.26 -1.05
C ARG A 204 1.13 19.72 -2.30
N SER A 205 2.18 18.95 -2.14
CA SER A 205 2.92 18.25 -3.19
C SER A 205 3.21 16.82 -2.76
N ALA A 206 3.53 15.93 -3.70
CA ALA A 206 3.90 14.54 -3.39
C ALA A 206 5.05 14.46 -2.38
N LYS A 207 6.10 15.26 -2.55
CA LYS A 207 7.24 15.34 -1.62
C LYS A 207 6.82 15.80 -0.23
N ALA A 208 5.97 16.83 -0.14
CA ALA A 208 5.45 17.30 1.14
C ALA A 208 4.55 16.24 1.81
N GLY A 209 3.73 15.53 1.05
CA GLY A 209 2.91 14.41 1.55
C GLY A 209 3.76 13.31 2.18
N VAL A 210 4.86 12.92 1.53
CA VAL A 210 5.82 11.96 2.07
C VAL A 210 6.42 12.46 3.39
N ALA A 211 6.92 13.70 3.42
CA ALA A 211 7.51 14.28 4.62
C ALA A 211 6.51 14.34 5.78
N PHE A 212 5.26 14.77 5.51
CA PHE A 212 4.21 14.81 6.52
C PHE A 212 3.87 13.41 7.05
N ALA A 213 3.80 12.39 6.18
CA ALA A 213 3.52 11.02 6.60
C ALA A 213 4.65 10.45 7.47
N MET A 214 5.91 10.72 7.13
CA MET A 214 7.08 10.28 7.89
C MET A 214 7.13 10.95 9.27
N ILE A 215 6.97 12.27 9.34
CA ILE A 215 6.98 13.03 10.60
C ILE A 215 5.79 12.63 11.47
N ALA A 216 4.60 12.54 10.90
CA ALA A 216 3.41 12.13 11.64
C ALA A 216 3.53 10.68 12.12
N GLY A 217 4.10 9.79 11.31
CA GLY A 217 4.42 8.43 11.70
C GLY A 217 5.40 8.38 12.88
N LEU A 218 6.49 9.15 12.81
CA LEU A 218 7.46 9.28 13.91
C LEU A 218 6.78 9.74 15.21
N VAL A 219 6.03 10.85 15.14
CA VAL A 219 5.34 11.41 16.31
C VAL A 219 4.31 10.42 16.86
N ALA A 220 3.51 9.80 15.98
CA ALA A 220 2.55 8.77 16.37
C ALA A 220 3.25 7.59 17.04
N GLY A 221 4.38 7.15 16.49
CA GLY A 221 5.18 6.07 17.07
C GLY A 221 5.67 6.39 18.49
N LEU A 222 6.19 7.59 18.70
CA LEU A 222 6.62 8.05 20.03
C LEU A 222 5.45 8.11 21.02
N VAL A 223 4.32 8.68 20.59
CA VAL A 223 3.12 8.82 21.46
C VAL A 223 2.55 7.44 21.81
N VAL A 224 2.36 6.58 20.81
CA VAL A 224 1.80 5.23 21.02
C VAL A 224 2.73 4.39 21.89
N ALA A 225 4.05 4.48 21.68
CA ALA A 225 5.03 3.82 22.54
C ALA A 225 4.96 4.34 23.97
N SER A 226 4.87 5.65 24.19
CA SER A 226 4.70 6.22 25.52
C SER A 226 3.45 5.70 26.22
N ILE A 227 2.32 5.69 25.53
CA ILE A 227 1.05 5.19 26.06
C ILE A 227 1.18 3.70 26.42
N ALA A 228 1.73 2.87 25.52
CA ALA A 228 1.92 1.45 25.75
C ALA A 228 2.83 1.18 26.96
N TRP A 229 3.88 1.99 27.13
CA TRP A 229 4.75 1.93 28.31
C TRP A 229 3.97 2.15 29.60
N PHE A 230 3.20 3.25 29.68
CA PHE A 230 2.42 3.56 30.89
C PHE A 230 1.31 2.57 31.17
N LEU A 231 0.82 1.86 30.14
CA LEU A 231 -0.16 0.77 30.31
C LEU A 231 0.47 -0.57 30.70
N GLY A 232 1.79 -0.64 30.87
CA GLY A 232 2.49 -1.87 31.23
C GLY A 232 2.54 -2.94 30.13
N GLN A 233 2.26 -2.57 28.89
CA GLN A 233 2.24 -3.49 27.73
C GLN A 233 3.62 -3.82 27.18
N THR A 234 4.68 -3.57 27.95
CA THR A 234 6.06 -3.49 27.41
C THR A 234 6.98 -4.56 27.92
N SER A 235 6.60 -5.31 28.95
CA SER A 235 7.51 -6.20 29.70
C SER A 235 8.16 -7.29 28.84
N ASP A 236 7.50 -7.73 27.76
CA ASP A 236 7.96 -8.85 26.94
C ASP A 236 8.74 -8.44 25.67
N LEU A 237 8.60 -7.18 25.24
CA LEU A 237 9.26 -6.66 24.03
C LEU A 237 10.68 -6.15 24.29
N LEU A 238 10.93 -5.63 25.49
CA LEU A 238 12.12 -4.85 25.81
C LEU A 238 13.45 -5.60 25.85
N PRO A 239 13.53 -6.85 26.37
CA PRO A 239 14.83 -7.54 26.45
C PRO A 239 15.43 -7.87 25.10
N VAL A 240 14.64 -7.79 24.03
CA VAL A 240 14.99 -8.32 22.70
C VAL A 240 15.34 -7.20 21.72
N VAL A 241 14.79 -5.97 21.92
CA VAL A 241 14.93 -4.89 20.93
C VAL A 241 15.80 -3.76 21.48
N PHE A 242 16.87 -3.42 20.79
CA PHE A 242 17.84 -2.38 21.14
C PHE A 242 18.49 -2.53 22.53
N PRO A 243 19.12 -3.67 22.86
CA PRO A 243 19.70 -3.90 24.18
C PRO A 243 20.78 -2.88 24.56
N PHE A 244 21.50 -2.33 23.57
CA PHE A 244 22.49 -1.29 23.80
C PHE A 244 21.85 0.03 24.28
N ILE A 245 20.71 0.42 23.69
CA ILE A 245 19.98 1.64 24.09
C ILE A 245 19.38 1.44 25.47
N ALA A 246 18.78 0.28 25.73
CA ALA A 246 18.20 -0.06 27.03
C ALA A 246 19.26 -0.01 28.15
N LYS A 247 20.45 -0.55 27.91
CA LYS A 247 21.56 -0.55 28.86
C LYS A 247 22.11 0.86 29.15
N ARG A 248 22.15 1.74 28.13
CA ARG A 248 22.76 3.06 28.23
C ARG A 248 21.81 4.17 28.65
N PHE A 249 20.56 4.12 28.18
CA PHE A 249 19.57 5.19 28.33
C PHE A 249 18.30 4.76 29.05
N GLY A 250 18.22 3.47 29.45
CA GLY A 250 17.06 2.89 30.10
C GLY A 250 16.06 2.29 29.12
N GLU A 251 15.22 1.41 29.65
CA GLU A 251 14.24 0.64 28.87
C GLU A 251 13.19 1.51 28.20
N PHE A 252 12.76 2.58 28.87
CA PHE A 252 11.82 3.56 28.31
C PHE A 252 12.37 4.21 27.03
N ALA A 253 13.64 4.61 27.03
CA ALA A 253 14.29 5.20 25.86
C ALA A 253 14.40 4.19 24.70
N ALA A 254 14.70 2.93 24.99
CA ALA A 254 14.74 1.88 23.99
C ALA A 254 13.35 1.65 23.36
N PHE A 255 12.31 1.67 24.18
CA PHE A 255 10.95 1.50 23.71
C PHE A 255 10.43 2.69 22.89
N LEU A 256 10.76 3.91 23.30
CA LEU A 256 10.50 5.11 22.49
C LEU A 256 11.24 5.07 21.15
N THR A 257 12.48 4.61 21.15
CA THR A 257 13.24 4.43 19.90
C THR A 257 12.58 3.44 18.97
N LEU A 258 12.14 2.30 19.50
CA LEU A 258 11.37 1.31 18.74
C LEU A 258 10.12 1.94 18.13
N GLY A 259 9.32 2.61 18.94
CA GLY A 259 8.09 3.27 18.48
C GLY A 259 8.36 4.34 17.44
N GLY A 260 9.34 5.21 17.68
CA GLY A 260 9.68 6.30 16.76
C GLY A 260 10.20 5.81 15.41
N VAL A 261 11.16 4.88 15.41
CA VAL A 261 11.73 4.34 14.17
C VAL A 261 10.71 3.51 13.40
N THR A 262 9.90 2.71 14.10
CA THR A 262 8.81 1.94 13.50
C THR A 262 7.78 2.87 12.88
N GLY A 263 7.35 3.89 13.61
CA GLY A 263 6.36 4.86 13.13
C GLY A 263 6.86 5.65 11.92
N PHE A 264 8.13 6.09 11.94
CA PHE A 264 8.78 6.71 10.78
C PHE A 264 8.77 5.79 9.57
N GLY A 265 9.17 4.51 9.74
CA GLY A 265 9.17 3.50 8.69
C GLY A 265 7.78 3.23 8.12
N VAL A 266 6.75 3.13 8.98
CA VAL A 266 5.35 2.97 8.56
C VAL A 266 4.88 4.19 7.76
N GLY A 267 5.15 5.40 8.22
CA GLY A 267 4.83 6.64 7.50
C GLY A 267 5.50 6.69 6.12
N PHE A 268 6.78 6.26 6.04
CA PHE A 268 7.50 6.12 4.78
C PHE A 268 6.85 5.09 3.86
N ALA A 269 6.59 3.88 4.34
CA ALA A 269 6.00 2.79 3.56
C ALA A 269 4.62 3.17 2.98
N VAL A 270 3.76 3.77 3.79
CA VAL A 270 2.44 4.27 3.36
C VAL A 270 2.57 5.35 2.28
N SER A 271 3.55 6.25 2.43
CA SER A 271 3.78 7.33 1.46
C SER A 271 4.39 6.83 0.15
N VAL A 272 5.22 5.79 0.19
CA VAL A 272 5.74 5.12 -1.01
C VAL A 272 4.61 4.51 -1.83
N VAL A 273 3.61 3.87 -1.18
CA VAL A 273 2.40 3.40 -1.88
C VAL A 273 1.69 4.54 -2.58
N ASP A 274 1.53 5.69 -1.92
CA ASP A 274 0.91 6.87 -2.55
C ASP A 274 1.74 7.42 -3.71
N ALA A 275 3.05 7.41 -3.62
CA ALA A 275 3.93 7.86 -4.70
C ALA A 275 3.93 6.89 -5.89
N LEU A 276 3.95 5.58 -5.64
CA LEU A 276 3.95 4.55 -6.68
C LEU A 276 2.61 4.47 -7.42
N LEU A 277 1.51 4.48 -6.68
CA LEU A 277 0.18 4.39 -7.27
C LEU A 277 -0.31 5.73 -7.81
N GLY A 278 0.34 6.81 -7.42
CA GLY A 278 0.20 8.17 -7.94
C GLY A 278 -1.14 8.82 -7.66
N GLU A 279 -1.22 10.14 -7.87
CA GLU A 279 -2.49 10.90 -7.96
C GLU A 279 -3.34 10.49 -9.20
N ARG A 280 -2.81 9.56 -9.97
CA ARG A 280 -3.40 9.03 -11.21
C ARG A 280 -4.67 8.21 -10.98
N ALA A 281 -4.96 7.87 -9.74
CA ALA A 281 -6.20 7.23 -9.33
C ALA A 281 -7.37 8.23 -9.26
N SER A 282 -7.56 9.02 -10.30
CA SER A 282 -8.74 9.90 -10.43
C SER A 282 -10.01 9.14 -10.86
N SER A 283 -9.93 7.83 -11.11
CA SER A 283 -11.11 7.01 -11.25
C SER A 283 -11.77 6.88 -9.88
N ALA A 284 -13.00 7.38 -9.76
CA ALA A 284 -13.83 7.24 -8.57
C ALA A 284 -14.35 5.80 -8.39
N GLU A 285 -13.69 4.81 -9.01
CA GLU A 285 -14.02 3.40 -8.87
C GLU A 285 -13.73 2.93 -7.45
N LEU A 286 -14.74 2.41 -6.79
CA LEU A 286 -14.64 1.94 -5.40
C LEU A 286 -13.52 0.88 -5.23
N ALA A 287 -13.38 -0.03 -6.20
CA ALA A 287 -12.35 -1.06 -6.20
C ALA A 287 -10.92 -0.48 -6.14
N ASN A 288 -10.65 0.61 -6.90
CA ASN A 288 -9.39 1.33 -6.88
C ASN A 288 -9.10 1.93 -5.49
N ILE A 289 -10.09 2.60 -4.92
CA ILE A 289 -9.97 3.28 -3.63
C ILE A 289 -9.72 2.27 -2.49
N LEU A 290 -10.49 1.18 -2.48
CA LEU A 290 -10.34 0.09 -1.50
C LEU A 290 -8.98 -0.62 -1.66
N GLY A 291 -8.57 -0.93 -2.89
CA GLY A 291 -7.28 -1.55 -3.18
C GLY A 291 -6.10 -0.68 -2.71
N ARG A 292 -6.17 0.65 -2.91
CA ARG A 292 -5.15 1.58 -2.42
C ARG A 292 -5.07 1.62 -0.89
N GLY A 293 -6.22 1.64 -0.21
CA GLY A 293 -6.26 1.53 1.26
C GLY A 293 -5.67 0.22 1.75
N ALA A 294 -6.05 -0.90 1.13
CA ALA A 294 -5.52 -2.21 1.45
C ALA A 294 -4.00 -2.30 1.24
N ALA A 295 -3.47 -1.75 0.13
CA ALA A 295 -2.03 -1.69 -0.13
C ALA A 295 -1.26 -0.99 1.00
N LYS A 296 -1.76 0.15 1.47
CA LYS A 296 -1.16 0.91 2.59
C LYS A 296 -1.10 0.09 3.87
N PHE A 297 -2.21 -0.60 4.19
CA PHE A 297 -2.27 -1.46 5.37
C PHE A 297 -1.28 -2.63 5.26
N LEU A 298 -1.22 -3.31 4.10
CA LEU A 298 -0.34 -4.45 3.90
C LEU A 298 1.14 -4.06 4.00
N VAL A 299 1.55 -2.97 3.33
CA VAL A 299 2.95 -2.52 3.31
C VAL A 299 3.40 -1.98 4.67
N ALA A 300 2.50 -1.48 5.50
CA ALA A 300 2.82 -0.99 6.85
C ALA A 300 3.45 -2.07 7.75
N ALA A 301 3.20 -3.35 7.50
CA ALA A 301 3.82 -4.45 8.24
C ALA A 301 5.33 -4.57 8.02
N LEU A 302 5.81 -4.21 6.82
CA LEU A 302 7.20 -4.40 6.42
C LEU A 302 8.22 -3.72 7.35
N PRO A 303 8.14 -2.39 7.59
CA PRO A 303 9.08 -1.71 8.48
C PRO A 303 8.97 -2.18 9.93
N VAL A 304 7.77 -2.55 10.37
CA VAL A 304 7.53 -3.06 11.72
C VAL A 304 8.27 -4.37 11.93
N TYR A 305 8.06 -5.32 11.03
CA TYR A 305 8.72 -6.62 11.08
C TYR A 305 10.25 -6.49 10.95
N ALA A 306 10.71 -5.65 10.01
CA ALA A 306 12.14 -5.41 9.80
C ALA A 306 12.80 -4.85 11.07
N MET A 307 12.16 -3.89 11.73
CA MET A 307 12.69 -3.29 12.96
C MET A 307 12.80 -4.30 14.12
N ILE A 308 11.80 -5.14 14.30
CA ILE A 308 11.86 -6.20 15.31
C ILE A 308 12.94 -7.21 14.97
N ARG A 309 13.03 -7.61 13.71
CA ARG A 309 14.00 -8.62 13.28
C ARG A 309 15.44 -8.12 13.37
N ILE A 310 15.70 -6.87 13.01
CA ILE A 310 17.03 -6.25 13.10
C ILE A 310 17.39 -5.87 14.54
N GLY A 311 16.42 -5.33 15.28
CA GLY A 311 16.64 -4.88 16.65
C GLY A 311 16.72 -6.03 17.67
N GLY A 312 16.27 -7.22 17.31
CA GLY A 312 16.25 -8.41 18.17
C GLY A 312 17.39 -9.41 17.93
N ILE A 313 18.42 -9.02 17.19
CA ILE A 313 19.64 -9.82 16.97
C ILE A 313 20.67 -9.54 18.06
#